data_49e980d098adc48f8f13be5a6e6f6431
#
_entry.id   49e980d098adc48f8f13be5a6e6f6431
#
_cell.length_a   1.000
_cell.length_b   1.000
_cell.length_c   1.000
_cell.angle_alpha   90.00
_cell.angle_beta   90.00
_cell.angle_gamma   90.00
#
_symmetry.space_group_name_H-M   'P 1'
#
loop_
_entity.id
_entity.type
_entity.pdbx_description
1 polymer ?
#
loop_
_entity_poly.entity_id
_entity_poly.type
_entity_poly.pdbx_seq_one_letter_code
_entity_poly.pdbx_strand_id
1 'polypeptide(L)'
;MEDLHATVNHEPFPHLIVDNFYNDDELKLIWEDLNFYTKDGKLFDAEDYGGIPHKTNSKAIVLDGLYSSKYRVISNILTVNRKVFDENVLNAFSDIHDCCNIARWCNHDITKVRYYHNGDYYEPHTDKSMQFLGFSYFYREPKRFEGGHLIFPKY
;
A
#
# COMPACT_ATOMS: atom_id res chain seq x y z
N MET A 1 -0.48 14.59 -16.97
CA MET A 1 0.09 13.61 -16.03
C MET A 1 1.55 13.96 -15.93
N GLU A 2 2.02 14.35 -14.75
CA GLU A 2 3.46 14.42 -14.50
C GLU A 2 4.04 13.04 -14.77
N ASP A 3 5.24 12.99 -15.35
CA ASP A 3 5.84 11.73 -15.80
C ASP A 3 5.99 10.74 -14.64
N LEU A 4 5.18 9.69 -14.68
CA LEU A 4 5.34 8.54 -13.79
C LEU A 4 6.70 7.92 -14.07
N HIS A 5 7.59 7.97 -13.11
CA HIS A 5 8.90 7.36 -13.22
C HIS A 5 8.83 5.95 -12.63
N ALA A 6 8.85 4.94 -13.50
CA ALA A 6 8.80 3.56 -13.07
C ALA A 6 10.11 2.85 -13.41
N THR A 7 10.68 2.17 -12.42
CA THR A 7 11.86 1.33 -12.57
C THR A 7 11.47 -0.13 -12.48
N VAL A 8 11.77 -0.90 -13.52
CA VAL A 8 11.55 -2.34 -13.57
C VAL A 8 12.75 -3.06 -13.01
N ASN A 9 12.51 -3.97 -12.08
CA ASN A 9 13.51 -4.86 -11.54
C ASN A 9 13.08 -6.32 -11.74
N HIS A 10 14.01 -7.19 -12.09
CA HIS A 10 13.75 -8.61 -12.29
C HIS A 10 14.23 -9.48 -11.11
N GLU A 11 15.13 -8.94 -10.30
CA GLU A 11 15.69 -9.63 -9.14
C GLU A 11 15.22 -8.97 -7.83
N PRO A 12 14.93 -9.74 -6.79
CA PRO A 12 14.87 -11.22 -6.70
C PRO A 12 13.63 -11.82 -7.36
N PHE A 13 12.71 -11.04 -7.81
CA PHE A 13 11.50 -11.36 -8.59
C PHE A 13 11.06 -10.10 -9.37
N PRO A 14 10.23 -10.23 -10.41
CA PRO A 14 9.75 -9.07 -11.16
C PRO A 14 8.94 -8.12 -10.27
N HIS A 15 9.37 -6.86 -10.17
CA HIS A 15 8.68 -5.82 -9.43
C HIS A 15 8.94 -4.43 -10.02
N LEU A 16 8.04 -3.51 -9.71
CA LEU A 16 8.13 -2.11 -10.11
C LEU A 16 8.33 -1.23 -8.89
N ILE A 17 9.22 -0.25 -9.03
CA ILE A 17 9.30 0.89 -8.15
C ILE A 17 8.79 2.09 -8.93
N VAL A 18 7.78 2.76 -8.42
CA VAL A 18 7.14 3.90 -9.07
C VAL A 18 7.32 5.13 -8.20
N ASP A 19 8.13 6.07 -8.69
CA ASP A 19 8.30 7.37 -8.07
C ASP A 19 7.21 8.33 -8.57
N ASN A 20 6.83 9.30 -7.74
CA ASN A 20 5.82 10.31 -8.05
C ASN A 20 4.43 9.73 -8.45
N PHE A 21 4.08 8.55 -7.90
CA PHE A 21 2.78 7.95 -8.17
C PHE A 21 1.62 8.84 -7.73
N TYR A 22 1.80 9.61 -6.67
CA TYR A 22 0.84 10.59 -6.18
C TYR A 22 1.35 12.00 -6.45
N ASN A 23 0.49 12.87 -6.95
CA ASN A 23 0.77 14.30 -7.03
C ASN A 23 0.54 14.97 -5.65
N ASP A 24 0.93 16.26 -5.55
CA ASP A 24 0.87 17.01 -4.28
C ASP A 24 -0.55 17.12 -3.70
N ASP A 25 -1.56 17.23 -4.53
CA ASP A 25 -2.94 17.33 -4.07
C ASP A 25 -3.47 15.97 -3.59
N GLU A 26 -3.14 14.90 -4.29
CA GLU A 26 -3.42 13.53 -3.86
C GLU A 26 -2.72 13.23 -2.53
N LEU A 27 -1.45 13.63 -2.37
CA LEU A 27 -0.71 13.45 -1.12
C LEU A 27 -1.35 14.20 0.05
N LYS A 28 -1.87 15.41 -0.15
CA LYS A 28 -2.61 16.13 0.90
C LYS A 28 -3.82 15.34 1.37
N LEU A 29 -4.63 14.83 0.44
CA LEU A 29 -5.81 14.01 0.74
C LEU A 29 -5.44 12.72 1.47
N ILE A 30 -4.39 12.04 1.03
CA ILE A 30 -3.89 10.83 1.69
C ILE A 30 -3.43 11.15 3.13
N TRP A 31 -2.70 12.27 3.33
CA TRP A 31 -2.26 12.67 4.65
C TRP A 31 -3.40 13.05 5.60
N GLU A 32 -4.52 13.58 5.10
CA GLU A 32 -5.72 13.82 5.89
C GLU A 32 -6.25 12.49 6.47
N ASP A 33 -6.42 11.48 5.62
CA ASP A 33 -6.87 10.14 6.03
C ASP A 33 -5.85 9.47 6.97
N LEU A 34 -4.55 9.49 6.64
CA LEU A 34 -3.52 8.91 7.49
C LEU A 34 -3.49 9.55 8.87
N ASN A 35 -3.59 10.89 8.94
CA ASN A 35 -3.68 11.60 10.22
C ASN A 35 -4.94 11.25 11.01
N PHE A 36 -6.03 10.90 10.32
CA PHE A 36 -7.25 10.45 10.98
C PHE A 36 -7.11 9.03 11.53
N TYR A 37 -6.64 8.10 10.69
CA TYR A 37 -6.56 6.68 11.07
C TYR A 37 -5.45 6.38 12.07
N THR A 38 -4.36 7.12 12.06
CA THR A 38 -3.23 6.89 12.98
C THR A 38 -3.41 7.56 14.36
N LYS A 39 -4.55 8.20 14.62
CA LYS A 39 -4.89 8.68 15.98
C LYS A 39 -5.13 7.50 16.92
N ASP A 40 -4.84 7.74 18.19
CA ASP A 40 -5.03 6.75 19.26
C ASP A 40 -6.44 6.12 19.21
N GLY A 41 -6.48 4.80 19.36
CA GLY A 41 -7.71 4.02 19.40
C GLY A 41 -8.41 3.79 18.04
N LYS A 42 -7.79 4.20 16.94
CA LYS A 42 -8.34 3.98 15.59
C LYS A 42 -7.80 2.73 14.90
N LEU A 43 -6.56 2.39 15.18
CA LEU A 43 -5.91 1.20 14.63
C LEU A 43 -6.12 0.02 15.57
N PHE A 44 -6.28 -1.13 14.98
CA PHE A 44 -6.46 -2.40 15.67
C PHE A 44 -5.14 -3.13 15.81
N ASP A 45 -5.01 -3.91 16.87
CA ASP A 45 -3.89 -4.83 17.04
C ASP A 45 -3.97 -6.01 16.04
N ALA A 46 -2.87 -6.72 15.85
CA ALA A 46 -2.79 -7.78 14.86
C ALA A 46 -3.90 -8.83 14.97
N GLU A 47 -4.29 -9.17 16.18
CA GLU A 47 -5.34 -10.15 16.49
C GLU A 47 -6.70 -9.70 15.94
N ASP A 48 -7.01 -8.42 16.08
CA ASP A 48 -8.32 -7.85 15.74
C ASP A 48 -8.55 -7.73 14.21
N TYR A 49 -7.48 -7.63 13.41
CA TYR A 49 -7.59 -7.54 11.94
C TYR A 49 -7.17 -8.83 11.21
N GLY A 50 -7.10 -9.95 11.93
CA GLY A 50 -6.75 -11.25 11.35
C GLY A 50 -5.26 -11.45 11.07
N GLY A 51 -4.41 -10.64 11.66
CA GLY A 51 -2.96 -10.85 11.71
C GLY A 51 -2.60 -12.00 12.66
N ILE A 52 -1.39 -12.51 12.53
CA ILE A 52 -0.86 -13.54 13.43
C ILE A 52 0.05 -12.83 14.44
N PRO A 53 -0.30 -12.77 15.75
CA PRO A 53 0.38 -11.93 16.74
C PRO A 53 1.89 -12.17 16.84
N HIS A 54 2.33 -13.41 16.71
CA HIS A 54 3.75 -13.74 16.75
C HIS A 54 4.52 -13.41 15.46
N LYS A 55 3.82 -12.96 14.40
CA LYS A 55 4.45 -12.53 13.13
C LYS A 55 4.47 -11.04 12.94
N THR A 56 3.59 -10.33 13.61
CA THR A 56 3.53 -8.87 13.56
C THR A 56 2.95 -8.31 14.84
N ASN A 57 3.50 -7.20 15.29
CA ASN A 57 2.95 -6.41 16.39
C ASN A 57 2.53 -5.00 15.95
N SER A 58 2.60 -4.73 14.64
CA SER A 58 2.12 -3.47 14.08
C SER A 58 0.61 -3.34 14.20
N LYS A 59 0.13 -2.10 14.21
CA LYS A 59 -1.30 -1.80 14.21
C LYS A 59 -1.79 -1.54 12.80
N ALA A 60 -3.03 -1.94 12.51
CA ALA A 60 -3.60 -1.72 11.19
C ALA A 60 -5.12 -1.52 11.21
N ILE A 61 -5.63 -1.02 10.10
CA ILE A 61 -7.05 -0.98 9.78
C ILE A 61 -7.26 -1.38 8.31
N VAL A 62 -8.24 -2.22 8.08
CA VAL A 62 -8.64 -2.62 6.72
C VAL A 62 -9.78 -1.70 6.28
N LEU A 63 -9.50 -0.80 5.34
CA LEU A 63 -10.46 0.23 4.93
C LEU A 63 -11.68 -0.36 4.23
N ASP A 64 -11.50 -1.42 3.45
CA ASP A 64 -12.60 -2.10 2.78
C ASP A 64 -13.58 -2.79 3.74
N GLY A 65 -13.13 -3.10 4.95
CA GLY A 65 -13.99 -3.58 6.03
C GLY A 65 -14.82 -2.47 6.67
N LEU A 66 -14.32 -1.22 6.67
CA LEU A 66 -15.02 -0.08 7.23
C LEU A 66 -16.01 0.54 6.24
N TYR A 67 -15.61 0.64 4.98
CA TYR A 67 -16.37 1.30 3.94
C TYR A 67 -16.92 0.26 2.98
N SER A 68 -18.20 -0.04 3.08
CA SER A 68 -18.88 -0.81 2.04
C SER A 68 -18.75 -0.08 0.69
N SER A 69 -18.92 -0.79 -0.41
CA SER A 69 -18.73 -0.24 -1.77
C SER A 69 -19.46 1.09 -2.01
N LYS A 70 -20.60 1.30 -1.36
CA LYS A 70 -21.39 2.54 -1.44
C LYS A 70 -20.68 3.75 -0.79
N TYR A 71 -19.85 3.53 0.22
CA TYR A 71 -19.21 4.58 1.04
C TYR A 71 -17.71 4.71 0.82
N ARG A 72 -17.14 3.97 -0.13
CA ARG A 72 -15.70 4.04 -0.44
C ARG A 72 -15.22 5.46 -0.75
N VAL A 73 -16.07 6.27 -1.37
CA VAL A 73 -15.77 7.67 -1.71
C VAL A 73 -15.55 8.58 -0.50
N ILE A 74 -15.87 8.13 0.71
CA ILE A 74 -15.61 8.89 1.94
C ILE A 74 -14.13 8.81 2.32
N SER A 75 -13.43 7.73 1.97
CA SER A 75 -11.98 7.62 2.18
C SER A 75 -11.22 8.18 0.99
N ASN A 76 -10.38 9.18 1.25
CA ASN A 76 -9.48 9.73 0.26
C ASN A 76 -8.49 8.66 -0.22
N ILE A 77 -7.95 7.84 0.69
CA ILE A 77 -7.01 6.75 0.35
C ILE A 77 -7.67 5.78 -0.62
N LEU A 78 -8.89 5.32 -0.34
CA LEU A 78 -9.60 4.39 -1.24
C LEU A 78 -9.90 5.01 -2.59
N THR A 79 -10.21 6.31 -2.61
CA THR A 79 -10.52 7.04 -3.85
C THR A 79 -9.27 7.24 -4.69
N VAL A 80 -8.19 7.72 -4.09
CA VAL A 80 -6.93 8.01 -4.81
C VAL A 80 -6.25 6.72 -5.28
N ASN A 81 -6.26 5.66 -4.47
CA ASN A 81 -5.66 4.38 -4.85
C ASN A 81 -6.34 3.71 -6.04
N ARG A 82 -7.60 4.05 -6.34
CA ARG A 82 -8.26 3.57 -7.56
C ARG A 82 -7.54 3.98 -8.84
N LYS A 83 -6.70 4.99 -8.77
CA LYS A 83 -5.83 5.43 -9.88
C LYS A 83 -4.98 4.30 -10.46
N VAL A 84 -4.64 3.28 -9.68
CA VAL A 84 -3.91 2.11 -10.19
C VAL A 84 -4.68 1.37 -11.29
N PHE A 85 -6.02 1.49 -11.30
CA PHE A 85 -6.90 0.87 -12.29
C PHE A 85 -7.33 1.83 -13.40
N ASP A 86 -6.82 3.06 -13.41
CA ASP A 86 -7.02 3.97 -14.52
C ASP A 86 -6.35 3.41 -15.78
N GLU A 87 -7.04 3.49 -16.92
CA GLU A 87 -6.58 2.87 -18.17
C GLU A 87 -5.21 3.43 -18.62
N ASN A 88 -4.96 4.72 -18.38
CA ASN A 88 -3.67 5.32 -18.72
C ASN A 88 -2.55 4.76 -17.82
N VAL A 89 -2.82 4.54 -16.53
CA VAL A 89 -1.87 3.94 -15.58
C VAL A 89 -1.61 2.48 -15.95
N LEU A 90 -2.67 1.72 -16.23
CA LEU A 90 -2.53 0.31 -16.64
C LEU A 90 -1.76 0.17 -17.95
N ASN A 91 -1.99 1.05 -18.92
CA ASN A 91 -1.24 1.06 -20.17
C ASN A 91 0.24 1.37 -19.93
N ALA A 92 0.54 2.42 -19.17
CA ALA A 92 1.92 2.77 -18.83
C ALA A 92 2.65 1.62 -18.13
N PHE A 93 1.99 0.92 -17.21
CA PHE A 93 2.57 -0.24 -16.55
C PHE A 93 2.77 -1.42 -17.50
N SER A 94 1.80 -1.71 -18.37
CA SER A 94 1.88 -2.80 -19.35
C SER A 94 3.03 -2.60 -20.33
N ASP A 95 3.28 -1.36 -20.74
CA ASP A 95 4.38 -1.02 -21.65
C ASP A 95 5.75 -1.20 -20.99
N ILE A 96 5.81 -1.17 -19.64
CA ILE A 96 7.05 -1.38 -18.90
C ILE A 96 7.36 -2.87 -18.74
N HIS A 97 6.37 -3.69 -18.39
CA HIS A 97 6.56 -5.11 -18.14
C HIS A 97 5.24 -5.88 -18.19
N ASP A 98 5.26 -7.05 -18.84
CA ASP A 98 4.08 -7.92 -18.99
C ASP A 98 3.42 -8.32 -17.68
N CYS A 99 4.20 -8.46 -16.59
CA CYS A 99 3.64 -8.81 -15.28
C CYS A 99 2.65 -7.75 -14.76
N CYS A 100 2.76 -6.50 -15.22
CA CYS A 100 1.86 -5.43 -14.82
C CYS A 100 0.45 -5.60 -15.40
N ASN A 101 0.29 -6.39 -16.46
CA ASN A 101 -1.02 -6.71 -17.03
C ASN A 101 -1.93 -7.43 -16.03
N ILE A 102 -1.38 -8.05 -14.99
CA ILE A 102 -2.18 -8.74 -13.97
C ILE A 102 -3.17 -7.78 -13.28
N ALA A 103 -2.83 -6.50 -13.18
CA ALA A 103 -3.70 -5.48 -12.61
C ALA A 103 -5.02 -5.34 -13.38
N ARG A 104 -5.05 -5.60 -14.69
CA ARG A 104 -6.26 -5.54 -15.52
C ARG A 104 -7.27 -6.64 -15.19
N TRP A 105 -6.80 -7.73 -14.59
CA TRP A 105 -7.63 -8.87 -14.19
C TRP A 105 -8.13 -8.75 -12.76
N CYS A 106 -7.63 -7.77 -12.00
CA CYS A 106 -8.06 -7.52 -10.64
C CYS A 106 -9.43 -6.84 -10.65
N ASN A 107 -10.43 -7.51 -10.14
CA ASN A 107 -11.79 -6.99 -9.99
C ASN A 107 -12.09 -6.58 -8.54
N HIS A 108 -11.18 -6.83 -7.63
CA HIS A 108 -11.29 -6.55 -6.22
C HIS A 108 -9.94 -6.07 -5.66
N ASP A 109 -9.99 -5.07 -4.81
CA ASP A 109 -8.84 -4.53 -4.10
C ASP A 109 -9.11 -4.48 -2.61
N ILE A 110 -8.08 -4.71 -1.82
CA ILE A 110 -8.11 -4.58 -0.37
C ILE A 110 -7.03 -3.58 0.02
N THR A 111 -7.44 -2.49 0.64
CA THR A 111 -6.54 -1.45 1.12
C THR A 111 -6.40 -1.52 2.63
N LYS A 112 -5.16 -1.61 3.10
CA LYS A 112 -4.83 -1.66 4.51
C LYS A 112 -3.89 -0.50 4.86
N VAL A 113 -4.28 0.32 5.83
CA VAL A 113 -3.39 1.27 6.49
C VAL A 113 -2.71 0.56 7.64
N ARG A 114 -1.38 0.54 7.64
CA ARG A 114 -0.57 -0.08 8.68
C ARG A 114 0.36 0.97 9.29
N TYR A 115 0.47 0.96 10.59
CA TYR A 115 1.33 1.87 11.33
C TYR A 115 2.33 1.09 12.17
N TYR A 116 3.59 1.51 12.10
CA TYR A 116 4.69 0.92 12.83
C TYR A 116 5.22 1.93 13.85
N HIS A 117 5.25 1.55 15.11
CA HIS A 117 5.94 2.27 16.17
C HIS A 117 7.39 1.79 16.28
N ASN A 118 8.13 2.41 17.18
CA ASN A 118 9.48 1.96 17.49
C ASN A 118 9.47 0.52 18.03
N GLY A 119 10.25 -0.36 17.40
CA GLY A 119 10.31 -1.77 17.75
C GLY A 119 9.23 -2.66 17.09
N ASP A 120 8.31 -2.09 16.33
CA ASP A 120 7.35 -2.87 15.58
C ASP A 120 8.02 -3.60 14.42
N TYR A 121 7.49 -4.77 14.11
CA TYR A 121 8.02 -5.66 13.07
C TYR A 121 6.90 -6.39 12.33
N TYR A 122 7.27 -6.94 11.19
CA TYR A 122 6.50 -7.92 10.46
C TYR A 122 7.47 -8.97 9.92
N GLU A 123 7.35 -10.20 10.40
CA GLU A 123 8.22 -11.28 9.97
C GLU A 123 8.02 -11.64 8.50
N PRO A 124 9.06 -12.17 7.84
CA PRO A 124 8.94 -12.70 6.49
C PRO A 124 7.82 -13.73 6.38
N HIS A 125 6.98 -13.57 5.37
CA HIS A 125 5.84 -14.46 5.11
C HIS A 125 5.53 -14.48 3.62
N THR A 126 4.64 -15.36 3.22
CA THR A 126 4.12 -15.45 1.87
C THR A 126 2.61 -15.22 1.89
N ASP A 127 2.14 -14.28 1.09
CA ASP A 127 0.72 -14.04 0.86
C ASP A 127 0.23 -15.00 -0.23
N LYS A 128 -0.56 -16.01 0.19
CA LYS A 128 -0.96 -17.11 -0.71
C LYS A 128 -2.10 -16.75 -1.66
N SER A 129 -2.84 -15.70 -1.38
CA SER A 129 -4.06 -15.33 -2.11
C SER A 129 -3.97 -14.03 -2.91
N MET A 130 -2.86 -13.34 -2.83
CA MET A 130 -2.66 -12.06 -3.52
C MET A 130 -2.02 -12.29 -4.90
N GLN A 131 -2.62 -11.72 -5.93
CA GLN A 131 -2.08 -11.77 -7.29
C GLN A 131 -1.21 -10.54 -7.60
N PHE A 132 -1.50 -9.43 -6.95
CA PHE A 132 -0.78 -8.17 -7.09
C PHE A 132 -0.74 -7.46 -5.73
N LEU A 133 0.44 -7.03 -5.31
CA LEU A 133 0.65 -6.26 -4.09
C LEU A 133 1.26 -4.91 -4.40
N GLY A 134 0.64 -3.86 -3.91
CA GLY A 134 1.19 -2.51 -3.95
C GLY A 134 1.50 -2.02 -2.54
N PHE A 135 2.65 -1.37 -2.38
CA PHE A 135 3.07 -0.76 -1.13
C PHE A 135 3.36 0.72 -1.35
N SER A 136 2.81 1.56 -0.50
CA SER A 136 3.15 2.97 -0.41
C SER A 136 3.63 3.28 1.00
N TYR A 137 4.82 3.88 1.11
CA TYR A 137 5.42 4.22 2.39
C TYR A 137 5.31 5.71 2.63
N PHE A 138 4.76 6.08 3.78
CA PHE A 138 4.56 7.46 4.17
C PHE A 138 5.32 7.77 5.46
N TYR A 139 6.11 8.82 5.46
CA TYR A 139 6.76 9.36 6.64
C TYR A 139 6.85 10.89 6.51
N ARG A 140 6.98 11.56 7.65
CA ARG A 140 7.16 13.02 7.66
C ARG A 140 8.62 13.38 7.54
N GLU A 141 8.89 14.37 6.73
CA GLU A 141 10.23 14.96 6.63
C GLU A 141 10.51 15.92 7.82
N PRO A 142 11.74 15.97 8.34
CA PRO A 142 12.81 15.01 8.05
C PRO A 142 12.52 13.63 8.65
N LYS A 143 12.94 12.56 7.99
CA LYS A 143 12.80 11.19 8.51
C LYS A 143 13.50 11.09 9.88
N ARG A 144 12.72 10.75 10.93
CA ARG A 144 13.17 10.73 12.34
C ARG A 144 13.30 9.33 12.92
N PHE A 145 13.45 8.33 12.08
CA PHE A 145 13.57 6.94 12.49
C PHE A 145 14.58 6.21 11.59
N GLU A 146 15.12 5.13 12.10
CA GLU A 146 15.92 4.15 11.35
C GLU A 146 15.07 2.90 11.09
N GLY A 147 15.44 2.11 10.06
CA GLY A 147 14.69 0.91 9.70
C GLY A 147 13.48 1.20 8.80
N GLY A 148 12.44 0.36 8.94
CA GLY A 148 11.25 0.38 8.06
C GLY A 148 11.53 -0.18 6.68
N HIS A 149 12.56 -1.01 6.52
CA HIS A 149 12.91 -1.61 5.23
C HIS A 149 11.94 -2.75 4.89
N LEU A 150 11.53 -2.80 3.62
CA LEU A 150 10.93 -3.99 3.03
C LEU A 150 12.06 -4.92 2.58
N ILE A 151 12.09 -6.11 3.13
CA ILE A 151 13.17 -7.08 2.87
C ILE A 151 12.58 -8.31 2.22
N PHE A 152 13.15 -8.71 1.10
CA PHE A 152 12.84 -9.97 0.43
C PHE A 152 13.98 -10.95 0.66
N PRO A 153 13.82 -11.95 1.56
CA PRO A 153 14.84 -12.93 1.81
C PRO A 153 15.12 -13.76 0.54
N LYS A 154 16.37 -14.04 0.25
CA LYS A 154 16.73 -15.06 -0.74
C LYS A 154 16.43 -16.43 -0.14
N TYR A 155 15.68 -17.26 -0.87
CA TYR A 155 15.46 -18.67 -0.55
C TYR A 155 16.56 -19.52 -1.18
#